data_55646ecefe79dab44f986e677ea58f31
#
_entry.id   55646ecefe79dab44f986e677ea58f31
#
_cell.length_a   1.000
_cell.length_b   1.000
_cell.length_c   1.000
_cell.angle_alpha   90.00
_cell.angle_beta   90.00
_cell.angle_gamma   90.00
#
_symmetry.space_group_name_H-M   'P 1'
#
loop_
_entity.id
_entity.type
_entity.pdbx_description
1 polymer ?
#
loop_
_entity_poly.entity_id
_entity_poly.type
_entity_poly.pdbx_seq_one_letter_code
_entity_poly.pdbx_strand_id
1 'polypeptide(L)'
;MKTVGDKFPAFSLPGINEKNEFVQVDIHESYTPHKKDWSVVYFYPKDFTFVCPTEIAGMDVLAEHANVVGISGDNEFCKLAWKKENALIGDITHTLAADCGLALSRELGIAHEQAGVCYRATFIFDKERTIQHVSINALDTGRNAQEVLRTLQALQAGGLTGCAWEEGEELLG
;
A
#
# COMPACT_ATOMS: atom_id res chain seq x y z
N MET A 1 -3.24 -1.56 -17.43
CA MET A 1 -2.67 -1.74 -16.07
C MET A 1 -1.44 -0.88 -15.93
N LYS A 2 -1.29 -0.21 -14.81
CA LYS A 2 -0.07 0.58 -14.49
C LYS A 2 1.05 -0.36 -14.05
N THR A 3 2.27 -0.08 -14.48
CA THR A 3 3.43 -0.93 -14.19
C THR A 3 4.68 -0.08 -13.92
N VAL A 4 5.82 -0.73 -13.74
CA VAL A 4 7.12 -0.06 -13.52
C VAL A 4 7.42 0.93 -14.66
N GLY A 5 7.83 2.14 -14.28
CA GLY A 5 8.07 3.26 -15.18
C GLY A 5 6.88 4.19 -15.41
N ASP A 6 5.65 3.72 -15.14
CA ASP A 6 4.45 4.59 -15.20
C ASP A 6 4.37 5.51 -13.98
N LYS A 7 3.61 6.59 -14.10
CA LYS A 7 3.25 7.43 -12.96
C LYS A 7 2.09 6.81 -12.18
N PHE A 8 2.25 6.70 -10.85
CA PHE A 8 1.14 6.36 -9.98
C PHE A 8 0.07 7.44 -10.11
N PRO A 9 -1.23 7.09 -10.28
CA PRO A 9 -2.29 8.06 -10.47
C PRO A 9 -2.41 9.04 -9.31
N ALA A 10 -2.75 10.28 -9.61
CA ALA A 10 -3.19 11.22 -8.59
C ALA A 10 -4.55 10.77 -8.03
N PHE A 11 -4.73 10.86 -6.72
CA PHE A 11 -6.01 10.56 -6.09
C PHE A 11 -6.24 11.38 -4.83
N SER A 12 -7.50 11.46 -4.44
CA SER A 12 -7.95 12.02 -3.17
C SER A 12 -9.03 11.09 -2.62
N LEU A 13 -8.74 10.41 -1.51
CA LEU A 13 -9.64 9.41 -0.91
C LEU A 13 -9.84 9.67 0.58
N PRO A 14 -11.07 9.48 1.11
CA PRO A 14 -11.30 9.52 2.54
C PRO A 14 -10.61 8.32 3.21
N GLY A 15 -10.19 8.49 4.45
CA GLY A 15 -9.53 7.43 5.20
C GLY A 15 -9.53 7.63 6.71
N ILE A 16 -8.88 6.71 7.40
CA ILE A 16 -8.68 6.72 8.85
C ILE A 16 -7.19 6.65 9.14
N ASN A 17 -6.68 7.62 9.89
CA ASN A 17 -5.26 7.65 10.29
C ASN A 17 -4.97 6.78 11.52
N GLU A 18 -3.72 6.79 11.98
CA GLU A 18 -3.25 6.03 13.13
C GLU A 18 -3.96 6.41 14.45
N LYS A 19 -4.48 7.63 14.53
CA LYS A 19 -5.22 8.14 15.71
C LYS A 19 -6.73 7.88 15.63
N ASN A 20 -7.18 7.11 14.64
CA ASN A 20 -8.61 6.86 14.37
C ASN A 20 -9.40 8.13 14.00
N GLU A 21 -8.73 9.10 13.41
CA GLU A 21 -9.35 10.34 12.91
C GLU A 21 -9.66 10.19 11.42
N PHE A 22 -10.78 10.78 10.99
CA PHE A 22 -11.12 10.90 9.57
C PHE A 22 -10.17 11.88 8.90
N VAL A 23 -9.54 11.44 7.83
CA VAL A 23 -8.59 12.22 7.04
C VAL A 23 -8.90 12.12 5.55
N GLN A 24 -8.41 13.10 4.78
CA GLN A 24 -8.33 13.01 3.34
C GLN A 24 -6.91 12.62 2.96
N VAL A 25 -6.79 11.52 2.21
CA VAL A 25 -5.51 11.04 1.71
C VAL A 25 -5.34 11.54 0.29
N ASP A 26 -4.39 12.45 0.10
CA ASP A 26 -4.14 13.12 -1.18
C ASP A 26 -2.79 12.73 -1.75
N ILE A 27 -2.79 12.22 -2.99
CA ILE A 27 -1.62 12.14 -3.84
C ILE A 27 -1.94 12.91 -5.13
N HIS A 28 -1.21 13.95 -5.42
CA HIS A 28 -1.44 14.84 -6.56
C HIS A 28 -0.15 15.07 -7.35
N GLU A 29 -0.23 15.78 -8.46
CA GLU A 29 0.92 16.00 -9.36
C GLU A 29 2.11 16.70 -8.70
N SER A 30 1.85 17.54 -7.71
CA SER A 30 2.87 18.21 -6.90
C SER A 30 3.14 17.49 -5.57
N TYR A 31 2.81 16.20 -5.48
CA TYR A 31 2.97 15.43 -4.26
C TYR A 31 4.43 15.42 -3.79
N THR A 32 4.61 15.89 -2.58
CA THR A 32 5.89 15.79 -1.87
C THR A 32 5.64 14.89 -0.66
N PRO A 33 6.30 13.74 -0.53
CA PRO A 33 6.14 12.86 0.61
C PRO A 33 6.45 13.59 1.92
N HIS A 34 5.52 13.59 2.86
CA HIS A 34 5.66 14.34 4.11
C HIS A 34 6.73 13.80 5.04
N LYS A 35 7.10 12.54 4.91
CA LYS A 35 8.05 11.88 5.82
C LYS A 35 9.26 11.27 5.14
N LYS A 36 9.11 10.75 3.92
CA LYS A 36 10.15 9.97 3.23
C LYS A 36 9.95 10.07 1.72
N ASP A 37 11.02 9.92 0.97
CA ASP A 37 11.01 10.04 -0.49
C ASP A 37 10.29 8.89 -1.22
N TRP A 38 9.86 7.86 -0.49
CA TRP A 38 9.22 6.67 -1.02
C TRP A 38 7.82 6.47 -0.46
N SER A 39 6.95 5.92 -1.28
CA SER A 39 5.59 5.58 -0.89
C SER A 39 5.28 4.13 -1.25
N VAL A 40 4.56 3.46 -0.35
CA VAL A 40 3.99 2.13 -0.56
C VAL A 40 2.47 2.24 -0.45
N VAL A 41 1.79 2.00 -1.55
CA VAL A 41 0.32 1.95 -1.58
C VAL A 41 -0.06 0.51 -1.88
N TYR A 42 -0.78 -0.12 -0.96
CA TYR A 42 -1.23 -1.48 -1.12
C TYR A 42 -2.75 -1.59 -1.05
N PHE A 43 -3.28 -2.57 -1.77
CA PHE A 43 -4.71 -2.82 -1.88
C PHE A 43 -5.05 -4.18 -1.29
N TYR A 44 -6.18 -4.27 -0.61
CA TYR A 44 -6.72 -5.50 -0.05
C TYR A 44 -8.23 -5.61 -0.34
N PRO A 45 -8.80 -6.82 -0.50
CA PRO A 45 -10.15 -6.98 -1.04
C PRO A 45 -11.27 -6.41 -0.19
N LYS A 46 -11.30 -6.74 1.10
CA LYS A 46 -12.45 -6.42 1.97
C LYS A 46 -12.06 -6.23 3.43
N ASP A 47 -12.70 -5.26 4.06
CA ASP A 47 -12.72 -5.12 5.52
C ASP A 47 -13.53 -6.28 6.15
N PHE A 48 -13.32 -6.54 7.44
CA PHE A 48 -14.01 -7.59 8.22
C PHE A 48 -13.86 -9.01 7.65
N THR A 49 -12.67 -9.34 7.12
CA THR A 49 -12.34 -10.67 6.60
C THR A 49 -11.17 -11.31 7.35
N PHE A 50 -10.65 -12.44 6.85
CA PHE A 50 -9.67 -13.27 7.57
C PHE A 50 -8.21 -13.01 7.18
N VAL A 51 -7.91 -12.93 5.88
CA VAL A 51 -6.54 -12.71 5.39
C VAL A 51 -6.14 -11.23 5.50
N CYS A 52 -7.04 -10.32 5.18
CA CYS A 52 -6.75 -8.89 5.10
C CYS A 52 -6.19 -8.28 6.39
N PRO A 53 -6.69 -8.58 7.61
CA PRO A 53 -6.11 -8.00 8.81
C PRO A 53 -4.69 -8.48 9.08
N THR A 54 -4.32 -9.70 8.68
CA THR A 54 -2.94 -10.19 8.79
C THR A 54 -1.99 -9.43 7.87
N GLU A 55 -2.46 -9.07 6.68
CA GLU A 55 -1.68 -8.25 5.74
C GLU A 55 -1.50 -6.82 6.25
N ILE A 56 -2.58 -6.19 6.72
CA ILE A 56 -2.53 -4.82 7.23
C ILE A 56 -1.56 -4.73 8.42
N ALA A 57 -1.65 -5.67 9.36
CA ALA A 57 -0.73 -5.73 10.49
C ALA A 57 0.72 -5.97 10.04
N GLY A 58 0.94 -6.88 9.10
CA GLY A 58 2.26 -7.17 8.54
C GLY A 58 2.87 -5.99 7.79
N MET A 59 2.07 -5.27 7.00
CA MET A 59 2.53 -4.11 6.22
C MET A 59 2.89 -2.89 7.07
N ASP A 60 2.51 -2.87 8.34
CA ASP A 60 2.84 -1.77 9.24
C ASP A 60 4.34 -1.60 9.48
N VAL A 61 5.13 -2.65 9.32
CA VAL A 61 6.60 -2.58 9.37
C VAL A 61 7.19 -1.58 8.36
N LEU A 62 6.51 -1.35 7.25
CA LEU A 62 6.94 -0.41 6.21
C LEU A 62 6.81 1.06 6.64
N ALA A 63 5.96 1.37 7.61
CA ALA A 63 5.66 2.75 8.02
C ALA A 63 6.87 3.50 8.60
N GLU A 64 7.88 2.79 9.11
CA GLU A 64 9.15 3.37 9.52
C GLU A 64 10.04 3.80 8.34
N HIS A 65 9.84 3.20 7.17
CA HIS A 65 10.72 3.33 6.00
C HIS A 65 10.12 4.13 4.85
N ALA A 66 8.79 4.25 4.78
CA ALA A 66 8.08 4.92 3.68
C ALA A 66 6.75 5.51 4.16
N ASN A 67 6.11 6.30 3.28
CA ASN A 67 4.71 6.66 3.44
C ASN A 67 3.86 5.46 3.04
N VAL A 68 3.01 4.96 3.93
CA VAL A 68 2.22 3.74 3.69
C VAL A 68 0.74 4.04 3.74
N VAL A 69 0.00 3.55 2.75
CA VAL A 69 -1.47 3.60 2.70
C VAL A 69 -2.02 2.26 2.27
N GLY A 70 -2.93 1.70 3.09
CA GLY A 70 -3.71 0.52 2.73
C GLY A 70 -5.09 0.93 2.20
N ILE A 71 -5.55 0.32 1.12
CA ILE A 71 -6.79 0.71 0.44
C ILE A 71 -7.68 -0.50 0.17
N SER A 72 -8.96 -0.37 0.46
CA SER A 72 -10.01 -1.28 -0.03
C SER A 72 -11.23 -0.49 -0.53
N GLY A 73 -12.16 -1.19 -1.17
CA GLY A 73 -13.42 -0.60 -1.63
C GLY A 73 -14.43 -0.28 -0.53
N ASP A 74 -14.19 -0.68 0.71
CA ASP A 74 -15.06 -0.37 1.85
C ASP A 74 -14.82 1.06 2.33
N ASN A 75 -15.87 1.68 2.88
CA ASN A 75 -15.82 3.07 3.28
C ASN A 75 -15.01 3.31 4.58
N GLU A 76 -14.70 4.56 4.86
CA GLU A 76 -13.90 4.99 6.01
C GLU A 76 -14.58 4.70 7.35
N PHE A 77 -15.90 4.70 7.41
CA PHE A 77 -16.66 4.35 8.63
C PHE A 77 -16.53 2.86 8.95
N CYS A 78 -16.57 2.00 7.93
CA CYS A 78 -16.30 0.57 8.06
C CYS A 78 -14.89 0.32 8.58
N LYS A 79 -13.89 1.02 8.05
CA LYS A 79 -12.49 0.91 8.49
C LYS A 79 -12.31 1.32 9.94
N LEU A 80 -12.96 2.40 10.37
CA LEU A 80 -12.90 2.85 11.77
C LEU A 80 -13.51 1.80 12.71
N ALA A 81 -14.68 1.27 12.38
CA ALA A 81 -15.32 0.23 13.17
C ALA A 81 -14.44 -1.02 13.27
N TRP A 82 -13.87 -1.44 12.15
CA TRP A 82 -13.02 -2.62 12.10
C TRP A 82 -11.72 -2.44 12.90
N LYS A 83 -11.06 -1.30 12.83
CA LYS A 83 -9.90 -0.99 13.67
C LYS A 83 -10.22 -1.06 15.16
N LYS A 84 -11.41 -0.64 15.58
CA LYS A 84 -11.83 -0.69 16.99
C LYS A 84 -12.13 -2.10 17.48
N GLU A 85 -12.56 -2.99 16.60
CA GLU A 85 -12.95 -4.37 16.96
C GLU A 85 -11.82 -5.39 16.79
N ASN A 86 -10.87 -5.14 15.89
CA ASN A 86 -9.83 -6.11 15.55
C ASN A 86 -8.48 -5.72 16.15
N ALA A 87 -8.03 -6.51 17.13
CA ALA A 87 -6.76 -6.25 17.83
C ALA A 87 -5.51 -6.28 16.94
N LEU A 88 -5.54 -6.98 15.79
CA LEU A 88 -4.41 -7.02 14.87
C LEU A 88 -4.15 -5.67 14.20
N ILE A 89 -5.20 -4.89 13.96
CA ILE A 89 -5.12 -3.64 13.21
C ILE A 89 -5.42 -2.40 14.05
N GLY A 90 -5.78 -2.58 15.32
CA GLY A 90 -6.15 -1.48 16.22
C GLY A 90 -5.05 -0.43 16.37
N ASP A 91 -3.81 -0.87 16.47
CA ASP A 91 -2.64 -0.04 16.78
C ASP A 91 -1.72 0.18 15.57
N ILE A 92 -2.16 -0.07 14.35
CA ILE A 92 -1.34 0.21 13.16
C ILE A 92 -1.01 1.70 13.05
N THR A 93 0.19 1.99 12.53
CA THR A 93 0.74 3.35 12.44
C THR A 93 0.61 3.98 11.06
N HIS A 94 -0.05 3.31 10.12
CA HIS A 94 -0.34 3.83 8.79
C HIS A 94 -1.84 4.03 8.55
N THR A 95 -2.16 4.75 7.50
CA THR A 95 -3.54 5.14 7.15
C THR A 95 -4.22 4.06 6.29
N LEU A 96 -5.51 3.84 6.53
CA LEU A 96 -6.39 3.05 5.67
C LEU A 96 -7.35 3.99 4.92
N ALA A 97 -7.36 3.92 3.60
CA ALA A 97 -8.18 4.74 2.72
C ALA A 97 -9.25 3.93 1.97
N ALA A 98 -10.29 4.61 1.54
CA ALA A 98 -11.49 4.02 0.96
C ALA A 98 -11.62 4.38 -0.53
N ASP A 99 -11.43 3.39 -1.42
CA ASP A 99 -11.68 3.51 -2.87
C ASP A 99 -13.11 3.03 -3.18
N CYS A 100 -14.11 3.72 -2.60
CA CYS A 100 -15.52 3.39 -2.82
C CYS A 100 -15.87 3.51 -4.30
N GLY A 101 -16.46 2.44 -4.85
CA GLY A 101 -16.73 2.36 -6.29
C GLY A 101 -15.53 1.94 -7.14
N LEU A 102 -14.36 1.69 -6.56
CA LEU A 102 -13.17 1.12 -7.20
C LEU A 102 -12.59 1.95 -8.37
N ALA A 103 -12.75 3.27 -8.35
CA ALA A 103 -12.27 4.12 -9.44
C ALA A 103 -10.74 4.07 -9.59
N LEU A 104 -10.00 4.20 -8.48
CA LEU A 104 -8.54 4.09 -8.46
C LEU A 104 -8.09 2.67 -8.82
N SER A 105 -8.76 1.66 -8.28
CA SER A 105 -8.45 0.26 -8.58
C SER A 105 -8.63 -0.07 -10.07
N ARG A 106 -9.64 0.50 -10.73
CA ARG A 106 -9.83 0.36 -12.18
C ARG A 106 -8.73 1.08 -12.97
N GLU A 107 -8.37 2.29 -12.59
CA GLU A 107 -7.31 3.04 -13.26
C GLU A 107 -5.97 2.30 -13.18
N LEU A 108 -5.69 1.66 -12.05
CA LEU A 108 -4.50 0.83 -11.85
C LEU A 108 -4.58 -0.54 -12.56
N GLY A 109 -5.76 -0.97 -12.97
CA GLY A 109 -5.99 -2.28 -13.61
C GLY A 109 -6.04 -3.45 -12.63
N ILE A 110 -6.42 -3.20 -11.37
CA ILE A 110 -6.47 -4.19 -10.29
C ILE A 110 -7.88 -4.45 -9.74
N ALA A 111 -8.91 -3.93 -10.38
CA ALA A 111 -10.29 -4.20 -9.99
C ALA A 111 -10.72 -5.61 -10.46
N HIS A 112 -11.31 -6.40 -9.56
CA HIS A 112 -11.99 -7.65 -9.87
C HIS A 112 -13.49 -7.36 -9.99
N GLU A 113 -13.94 -7.06 -11.20
CA GLU A 113 -15.30 -6.54 -11.45
C GLU A 113 -16.41 -7.48 -11.00
N GLN A 114 -16.27 -8.79 -11.19
CA GLN A 114 -17.31 -9.75 -10.78
C GLN A 114 -17.48 -9.82 -9.26
N ALA A 115 -16.40 -9.71 -8.50
CA ALA A 115 -16.45 -9.74 -7.05
C ALA A 115 -16.69 -8.35 -6.44
N GLY A 116 -16.57 -7.27 -7.22
CA GLY A 116 -16.71 -5.90 -6.74
C GLY A 116 -15.65 -5.49 -5.72
N VAL A 117 -14.42 -6.01 -5.87
CA VAL A 117 -13.30 -5.76 -4.98
C VAL A 117 -12.02 -5.49 -5.78
N CYS A 118 -10.96 -5.04 -5.11
CA CYS A 118 -9.62 -5.00 -5.71
C CYS A 118 -8.85 -6.30 -5.42
N TYR A 119 -7.87 -6.62 -6.28
CA TYR A 119 -6.86 -7.64 -6.00
C TYR A 119 -5.91 -7.20 -4.88
N ARG A 120 -5.12 -8.15 -4.35
CA ARG A 120 -4.06 -7.88 -3.37
C ARG A 120 -2.84 -7.33 -4.09
N ALA A 121 -2.85 -6.05 -4.38
CA ALA A 121 -1.81 -5.35 -5.12
C ALA A 121 -0.94 -4.49 -4.20
N THR A 122 0.34 -4.37 -4.55
CA THR A 122 1.30 -3.50 -3.87
C THR A 122 2.05 -2.69 -4.92
N PHE A 123 2.10 -1.38 -4.72
CA PHE A 123 2.86 -0.44 -5.55
C PHE A 123 3.88 0.28 -4.68
N ILE A 124 5.12 0.32 -5.14
CA ILE A 124 6.17 1.15 -4.53
C ILE A 124 6.57 2.20 -5.57
N PHE A 125 6.55 3.46 -5.19
CA PHE A 125 6.93 4.56 -6.08
C PHE A 125 7.79 5.60 -5.37
N ASP A 126 8.59 6.30 -6.17
CA ASP A 126 9.51 7.35 -5.71
C ASP A 126 8.80 8.70 -5.51
N LYS A 127 9.57 9.72 -5.13
CA LYS A 127 9.07 11.08 -4.89
C LYS A 127 8.45 11.74 -6.11
N GLU A 128 8.81 11.34 -7.31
CA GLU A 128 8.21 11.78 -8.58
C GLU A 128 6.98 10.96 -8.96
N ARG A 129 6.51 10.07 -8.09
CA ARG A 129 5.43 9.11 -8.33
C ARG A 129 5.72 8.09 -9.44
N THR A 130 6.97 7.90 -9.80
CA THR A 130 7.34 6.85 -10.75
C THR A 130 7.31 5.50 -10.05
N ILE A 131 6.49 4.59 -10.55
CA ILE A 131 6.36 3.23 -10.01
C ILE A 131 7.67 2.48 -10.25
N GLN A 132 8.24 1.94 -9.18
CA GLN A 132 9.49 1.18 -9.20
C GLN A 132 9.27 -0.31 -8.90
N HIS A 133 8.11 -0.67 -8.34
CA HIS A 133 7.74 -2.06 -8.07
C HIS A 133 6.23 -2.22 -8.09
N VAL A 134 5.77 -3.34 -8.65
CA VAL A 134 4.37 -3.80 -8.61
C VAL A 134 4.35 -5.28 -8.29
N SER A 135 3.49 -5.69 -7.36
CA SER A 135 3.12 -7.10 -7.19
C SER A 135 1.61 -7.23 -7.02
N ILE A 136 1.04 -8.30 -7.58
CA ILE A 136 -0.41 -8.55 -7.52
C ILE A 136 -0.61 -10.03 -7.23
N ASN A 137 -1.29 -10.34 -6.12
CA ASN A 137 -1.67 -11.70 -5.77
C ASN A 137 -3.15 -11.95 -6.07
N ALA A 138 -3.49 -13.21 -6.31
CA ALA A 138 -4.87 -13.68 -6.33
C ALA A 138 -5.57 -13.39 -4.99
N LEU A 139 -6.92 -13.36 -5.01
CA LEU A 139 -7.73 -12.96 -3.84
C LEU A 139 -7.45 -13.81 -2.58
N ASP A 140 -7.14 -15.09 -2.76
CA ASP A 140 -6.96 -16.05 -1.66
C ASP A 140 -5.50 -16.15 -1.16
N THR A 141 -4.58 -15.39 -1.76
CA THR A 141 -3.15 -15.48 -1.45
C THR A 141 -2.64 -14.20 -0.81
N GLY A 142 -2.36 -14.26 0.49
CA GLY A 142 -1.73 -13.15 1.22
C GLY A 142 -0.32 -12.85 0.71
N ARG A 143 0.12 -11.60 0.91
CA ARG A 143 1.47 -11.15 0.54
C ARG A 143 2.47 -11.42 1.66
N ASN A 144 3.76 -11.30 1.34
CA ASN A 144 4.85 -11.33 2.31
C ASN A 144 5.35 -9.90 2.56
N ALA A 145 5.02 -9.32 3.72
CA ALA A 145 5.40 -7.96 4.06
C ALA A 145 6.94 -7.80 4.20
N GLN A 146 7.65 -8.83 4.63
CA GLN A 146 9.12 -8.78 4.73
C GLN A 146 9.78 -8.71 3.34
N GLU A 147 9.23 -9.38 2.33
CA GLU A 147 9.70 -9.25 0.96
C GLU A 147 9.38 -7.86 0.37
N VAL A 148 8.24 -7.28 0.71
CA VAL A 148 7.94 -5.88 0.33
C VAL A 148 8.95 -4.92 0.97
N LEU A 149 9.27 -5.11 2.24
CA LEU A 149 10.29 -4.32 2.95
C LEU A 149 11.67 -4.49 2.31
N ARG A 150 12.09 -5.73 2.05
CA ARG A 150 13.36 -6.02 1.38
C ARG A 150 13.45 -5.30 0.02
N THR A 151 12.40 -5.38 -0.78
CA THR A 151 12.33 -4.72 -2.09
C THR A 151 12.39 -3.19 -1.95
N LEU A 152 11.67 -2.60 -0.99
CA LEU A 152 11.74 -1.16 -0.70
C LEU A 152 13.16 -0.74 -0.34
N GLN A 153 13.82 -1.48 0.55
CA GLN A 153 15.19 -1.20 0.97
C GLN A 153 16.19 -1.32 -0.18
N ALA A 154 16.02 -2.31 -1.07
CA ALA A 154 16.82 -2.45 -2.27
C ALA A 154 16.66 -1.24 -3.21
N LEU A 155 15.43 -0.75 -3.42
CA LEU A 155 15.17 0.47 -4.18
C LEU A 155 15.78 1.72 -3.53
N GLN A 156 15.70 1.82 -2.20
CA GLN A 156 16.28 2.93 -1.44
C GLN A 156 17.80 2.95 -1.46
N ALA A 157 18.45 1.79 -1.59
CA ALA A 157 19.91 1.68 -1.71
C ALA A 157 20.45 2.36 -2.98
N GLY A 158 19.66 2.45 -4.04
CA GLY A 158 19.95 3.27 -5.22
C GLY A 158 21.06 2.76 -6.13
N GLY A 159 21.47 1.49 -6.00
CA GLY A 159 22.49 0.86 -6.82
C GLY A 159 22.08 -0.51 -7.34
N LEU A 160 23.02 -1.26 -7.91
CA LEU A 160 22.77 -2.61 -8.38
C LEU A 160 22.70 -3.60 -7.20
N THR A 161 21.51 -4.06 -6.86
CA THR A 161 21.29 -5.06 -5.83
C THR A 161 21.21 -6.47 -6.45
N GLY A 162 21.89 -7.44 -5.86
CA GLY A 162 21.85 -8.82 -6.31
C GLY A 162 20.53 -9.53 -6.03
N CYS A 163 20.40 -10.75 -6.52
CA CYS A 163 19.28 -11.62 -6.17
C CYS A 163 19.26 -11.84 -4.66
N ALA A 164 18.08 -11.72 -4.04
CA ALA A 164 17.90 -11.86 -2.59
C ALA A 164 18.72 -10.90 -1.72
N TRP A 165 19.15 -9.79 -2.29
CA TRP A 165 19.92 -8.76 -1.56
C TRP A 165 19.14 -8.28 -0.33
N GLU A 166 19.84 -8.15 0.78
CA GLU A 166 19.31 -7.61 2.04
C GLU A 166 20.06 -6.33 2.43
N GLU A 167 19.38 -5.49 3.23
CA GLU A 167 19.97 -4.25 3.73
C GLU A 167 21.30 -4.52 4.46
N GLY A 168 22.34 -3.76 4.09
CA GLY A 168 23.69 -3.92 4.64
C GLY A 168 24.63 -4.77 3.79
N GLU A 169 24.12 -5.47 2.78
CA GLU A 169 24.97 -6.20 1.82
C GLU A 169 25.57 -5.24 0.77
N GLU A 170 26.69 -5.66 0.17
CA GLU A 170 27.37 -4.88 -0.85
C GLU A 170 26.57 -4.79 -2.15
N LEU A 171 26.70 -3.67 -2.84
CA LEU A 171 26.15 -3.44 -4.17
C LEU A 171 27.04 -4.07 -5.23
N LEU A 172 26.47 -4.49 -6.36
CA LEU A 172 27.16 -5.10 -7.48
C LEU A 172 27.70 -4.05 -8.47
N GLY A 173 28.66 -3.29 -8.08
CA GLY A 173 29.29 -2.33 -8.98
C GLY A 173 29.17 -0.87 -8.60
#